data_8dfb1e0b2ce50c6a944452b937e22222
#
_entry.id   8dfb1e0b2ce50c6a944452b937e22222
#
_cell.length_a   1.000
_cell.length_b   1.000
_cell.length_c   1.000
_cell.angle_alpha   90.00
_cell.angle_beta   90.00
_cell.angle_gamma   90.00
#
_symmetry.space_group_name_H-M   'P 1'
#
loop_
_entity.id
_entity.type
_entity.pdbx_description
1 polymer ?
#
loop_
_entity_poly.entity_id
_entity_poly.type
_entity_poly.pdbx_seq_one_letter_code
_entity_poly.pdbx_strand_id
1 'polypeptide(L)'
;MECKKVAIILAAGLGSRLMPLTQTEHKCMTKVCGTPIIYNTLINLERQHFNEVIIVGGYLREQLKKQILGFDLPLKITFANNEIYNQTNTTFSLKKGIEKLQEYDELYVIEADVFFDKEVLDRLVFSKCENATILEPYNEKLEGTFVEVDKNNFVTDWRHKSEQYEGYILEDKYKTVNLHKFSKTFVTSDLIPSIDFVLKENGMKKPIEAVMKVIVENHPSLIAAEILNGEKWYEIDDMHDLSVAEEIFKEAGENRSNAKL
;
A
#
# COMPACT_ATOMS: atom_id res chain seq x y z
N MET A 1 23.88 -10.77 -10.15
CA MET A 1 23.08 -9.66 -10.69
C MET A 1 22.37 -9.05 -9.50
N GLU A 2 22.23 -7.73 -9.48
CA GLU A 2 21.49 -7.03 -8.42
C GLU A 2 19.99 -7.30 -8.59
N CYS A 3 19.28 -7.56 -7.48
CA CYS A 3 17.83 -7.82 -7.49
C CYS A 3 17.08 -6.58 -7.97
N LYS A 4 16.28 -6.71 -9.03
CA LYS A 4 15.47 -5.63 -9.59
C LYS A 4 14.17 -5.48 -8.81
N LYS A 5 14.10 -4.42 -7.99
CA LYS A 5 12.92 -4.05 -7.19
C LYS A 5 12.06 -3.03 -7.93
N VAL A 6 10.78 -3.33 -8.11
CA VAL A 6 9.80 -2.42 -8.69
C VAL A 6 8.65 -2.22 -7.70
N ALA A 7 8.21 -0.99 -7.51
CA ALA A 7 7.03 -0.69 -6.71
C ALA A 7 5.84 -0.25 -7.58
N ILE A 8 4.64 -0.71 -7.25
CA ILE A 8 3.38 -0.17 -7.76
C ILE A 8 2.70 0.57 -6.62
N ILE A 9 2.44 1.87 -6.82
CA ILE A 9 1.70 2.71 -5.86
C ILE A 9 0.28 2.91 -6.39
N LEU A 10 -0.73 2.52 -5.59
CA LEU A 10 -2.14 2.61 -5.94
C LEU A 10 -2.71 3.98 -5.54
N ALA A 11 -2.71 4.92 -6.48
CA ALA A 11 -3.10 6.31 -6.27
C ALA A 11 -4.23 6.75 -7.22
N ALA A 12 -5.24 5.91 -7.45
CA ALA A 12 -6.33 6.24 -8.39
C ALA A 12 -7.59 6.81 -7.71
N GLY A 13 -7.71 6.66 -6.39
CA GLY A 13 -8.91 6.97 -5.61
C GLY A 13 -9.24 8.46 -5.50
N LEU A 14 -10.54 8.76 -5.32
CA LEU A 14 -11.06 10.13 -5.16
C LEU A 14 -10.74 10.77 -3.79
N GLY A 15 -10.61 9.96 -2.72
CA GLY A 15 -10.39 10.46 -1.37
C GLY A 15 -11.56 11.29 -0.81
N SER A 16 -12.79 10.89 -1.09
CA SER A 16 -14.01 11.69 -0.77
C SER A 16 -14.18 12.01 0.71
N ARG A 17 -13.65 11.18 1.62
CA ARG A 17 -13.72 11.38 3.08
C ARG A 17 -12.81 12.53 3.58
N LEU A 18 -11.79 12.91 2.79
CA LEU A 18 -10.91 14.05 3.05
C LEU A 18 -11.40 15.36 2.46
N MET A 19 -12.61 15.43 1.89
CA MET A 19 -13.20 16.70 1.45
C MET A 19 -13.26 17.71 2.61
N PRO A 20 -12.96 19.00 2.38
CA PRO A 20 -12.76 19.66 1.09
C PRO A 20 -11.32 19.60 0.54
N LEU A 21 -10.33 19.07 1.26
CA LEU A 21 -8.92 19.05 0.82
C LEU A 21 -8.77 18.39 -0.56
N THR A 22 -9.46 17.28 -0.79
CA THR A 22 -9.37 16.51 -2.03
C THR A 22 -10.22 17.04 -3.19
N GLN A 23 -10.89 18.19 -3.04
CA GLN A 23 -11.56 18.86 -4.18
C GLN A 23 -10.56 19.36 -5.24
N THR A 24 -9.42 19.84 -4.80
CA THR A 24 -8.43 20.50 -5.65
C THR A 24 -7.05 19.85 -5.62
N GLU A 25 -6.83 18.90 -4.72
CA GLU A 25 -5.55 18.21 -4.58
C GLU A 25 -5.77 16.70 -4.39
N HIS A 26 -4.87 15.88 -4.94
CA HIS A 26 -4.98 14.43 -4.81
C HIS A 26 -4.74 13.98 -3.36
N LYS A 27 -5.50 12.96 -2.88
CA LYS A 27 -5.42 12.43 -1.49
C LYS A 27 -3.96 12.19 -1.03
N CYS A 28 -3.14 11.56 -1.86
CA CYS A 28 -1.75 11.24 -1.50
C CYS A 28 -0.81 12.47 -1.44
N MET A 29 -1.28 13.65 -1.85
CA MET A 29 -0.59 14.93 -1.65
C MET A 29 -0.93 15.58 -0.30
N THR A 30 -1.89 15.05 0.46
CA THR A 30 -2.15 15.47 1.84
C THR A 30 -0.86 15.38 2.65
N LYS A 31 -0.61 16.41 3.46
CA LYS A 31 0.65 16.55 4.20
C LYS A 31 0.49 16.10 5.66
N VAL A 32 1.36 15.21 6.10
CA VAL A 32 1.55 14.87 7.51
C VAL A 32 2.82 15.59 7.99
N CYS A 33 2.70 16.45 8.99
CA CYS A 33 3.80 17.27 9.49
C CYS A 33 4.57 18.00 8.37
N GLY A 34 3.84 18.52 7.37
CA GLY A 34 4.40 19.25 6.23
C GLY A 34 4.90 18.38 5.06
N THR A 35 4.96 17.06 5.19
CA THR A 35 5.45 16.12 4.17
C THR A 35 4.28 15.43 3.46
N PRO A 36 4.13 15.53 2.12
CA PRO A 36 3.10 14.78 1.38
C PRO A 36 3.24 13.27 1.57
N ILE A 37 2.13 12.54 1.69
CA ILE A 37 2.12 11.09 1.86
C ILE A 37 2.93 10.41 0.75
N ILE A 38 2.65 10.74 -0.51
CA ILE A 38 3.36 10.15 -1.66
C ILE A 38 4.86 10.49 -1.66
N TYR A 39 5.24 11.68 -1.22
CA TYR A 39 6.65 12.07 -1.13
C TYR A 39 7.38 11.23 -0.08
N ASN A 40 6.76 10.98 1.09
CA ASN A 40 7.28 10.09 2.11
C ASN A 40 7.53 8.69 1.55
N THR A 41 6.56 8.13 0.82
CA THR A 41 6.71 6.81 0.17
C THR A 41 7.86 6.80 -0.83
N LEU A 42 7.92 7.81 -1.72
CA LEU A 42 8.95 7.88 -2.77
C LEU A 42 10.36 8.02 -2.22
N ILE A 43 10.59 8.83 -1.15
CA ILE A 43 11.91 8.94 -0.52
C ILE A 43 12.32 7.59 0.11
N ASN A 44 11.39 6.89 0.75
CA ASN A 44 11.69 5.59 1.34
C ASN A 44 12.05 4.55 0.28
N LEU A 45 11.38 4.57 -0.89
CA LEU A 45 11.72 3.71 -2.04
C LEU A 45 13.07 4.08 -2.66
N GLU A 46 13.34 5.36 -2.82
CA GLU A 46 14.63 5.87 -3.32
C GLU A 46 15.79 5.40 -2.42
N ARG A 47 15.64 5.55 -1.13
CA ARG A 47 16.64 5.14 -0.15
C ARG A 47 16.92 3.63 -0.17
N GLN A 48 15.93 2.82 -0.52
CA GLN A 48 16.05 1.37 -0.71
C GLN A 48 16.47 0.97 -2.13
N HIS A 49 16.89 1.94 -2.96
CA HIS A 49 17.38 1.71 -4.31
C HIS A 49 16.41 0.92 -5.19
N PHE A 50 15.15 1.34 -5.22
CA PHE A 50 14.19 0.76 -6.16
C PHE A 50 14.54 1.15 -7.61
N ASN A 51 14.45 0.18 -8.52
CA ASN A 51 14.80 0.38 -9.93
C ASN A 51 13.73 1.18 -10.68
N GLU A 52 12.47 1.02 -10.29
CA GLU A 52 11.34 1.71 -10.91
C GLU A 52 10.16 1.81 -9.94
N VAL A 53 9.40 2.91 -10.03
CA VAL A 53 8.13 3.10 -9.34
C VAL A 53 7.04 3.35 -10.37
N ILE A 54 6.00 2.52 -10.38
CA ILE A 54 4.83 2.65 -11.23
C ILE A 54 3.70 3.25 -10.39
N ILE A 55 3.25 4.46 -10.74
CA ILE A 55 2.16 5.14 -10.03
C ILE A 55 0.88 5.01 -10.84
N VAL A 56 -0.12 4.36 -10.24
CA VAL A 56 -1.42 4.17 -10.88
C VAL A 56 -2.32 5.33 -10.49
N GLY A 57 -2.51 6.28 -11.41
CA GLY A 57 -3.37 7.45 -11.23
C GLY A 57 -4.77 7.27 -11.81
N GLY A 58 -5.72 8.04 -11.29
CA GLY A 58 -7.10 8.11 -11.77
C GLY A 58 -7.66 9.52 -11.60
N TYR A 59 -8.16 9.83 -10.41
CA TYR A 59 -8.62 11.17 -10.05
C TYR A 59 -7.46 12.17 -10.09
N LEU A 60 -7.67 13.35 -10.65
CA LEU A 60 -6.67 14.43 -10.78
C LEU A 60 -5.29 13.98 -11.31
N ARG A 61 -5.24 12.92 -12.12
CA ARG A 61 -3.99 12.25 -12.53
C ARG A 61 -2.95 13.16 -13.16
N GLU A 62 -3.35 14.11 -14.01
CA GLU A 62 -2.40 15.01 -14.69
C GLU A 62 -1.77 16.00 -13.70
N GLN A 63 -2.55 16.49 -12.75
CA GLN A 63 -2.04 17.31 -11.65
C GLN A 63 -1.09 16.51 -10.78
N LEU A 64 -1.50 15.30 -10.34
CA LEU A 64 -0.66 14.41 -9.55
C LEU A 64 0.66 14.11 -10.24
N LYS A 65 0.62 13.76 -11.54
CA LYS A 65 1.82 13.53 -12.34
C LYS A 65 2.76 14.73 -12.34
N LYS A 66 2.23 15.94 -12.57
CA LYS A 66 3.01 17.18 -12.55
C LYS A 66 3.66 17.43 -11.20
N GLN A 67 2.92 17.23 -10.10
CA GLN A 67 3.42 17.43 -8.75
C GLN A 67 4.52 16.42 -8.40
N ILE A 68 4.33 15.14 -8.72
CA ILE A 68 5.33 14.08 -8.47
C ILE A 68 6.63 14.34 -9.26
N LEU A 69 6.54 14.70 -10.54
CA LEU A 69 7.72 15.02 -11.32
C LEU A 69 8.44 16.27 -10.80
N GLY A 70 7.73 17.16 -10.11
CA GLY A 70 8.29 18.34 -9.46
C GLY A 70 9.12 18.05 -8.21
N PHE A 71 9.08 16.83 -7.67
CA PHE A 71 9.93 16.45 -6.53
C PHE A 71 11.40 16.21 -6.89
N ASP A 72 11.70 16.07 -8.19
CA ASP A 72 13.06 15.89 -8.72
C ASP A 72 13.87 14.77 -8.04
N LEU A 73 13.21 13.64 -7.78
CA LEU A 73 13.84 12.47 -7.16
C LEU A 73 14.60 11.63 -8.20
N PRO A 74 15.75 11.03 -7.85
CA PRO A 74 16.52 10.15 -8.74
C PRO A 74 15.87 8.76 -8.88
N LEU A 75 14.57 8.72 -9.12
CA LEU A 75 13.76 7.52 -9.30
C LEU A 75 13.23 7.46 -10.73
N LYS A 76 13.30 6.29 -11.35
CA LYS A 76 12.55 6.04 -12.59
C LYS A 76 11.07 5.92 -12.24
N ILE A 77 10.26 6.92 -12.62
CA ILE A 77 8.81 6.93 -12.37
C ILE A 77 8.06 6.70 -13.67
N THR A 78 7.22 5.68 -13.68
CA THR A 78 6.28 5.35 -14.76
C THR A 78 4.85 5.59 -14.27
N PHE A 79 3.98 6.10 -15.13
CA PHE A 79 2.57 6.34 -14.81
C PHE A 79 1.68 5.33 -15.55
N ALA A 80 0.80 4.67 -14.81
CA ALA A 80 -0.31 3.89 -15.32
C ALA A 80 -1.63 4.62 -15.06
N ASN A 81 -2.61 4.44 -15.95
CA ASN A 81 -3.90 5.13 -15.86
C ASN A 81 -5.03 4.15 -15.57
N ASN A 82 -5.82 4.44 -14.55
CA ASN A 82 -7.13 3.88 -14.36
C ASN A 82 -8.18 4.92 -14.79
N GLU A 83 -8.59 4.89 -16.05
CA GLU A 83 -9.52 5.87 -16.63
C GLU A 83 -10.95 5.76 -16.08
N ILE A 84 -11.29 4.58 -15.57
CA ILE A 84 -12.59 4.27 -14.99
C ILE A 84 -12.53 4.15 -13.46
N TYR A 85 -11.64 4.90 -12.80
CA TYR A 85 -11.39 4.85 -11.36
C TYR A 85 -12.66 5.00 -10.51
N ASN A 86 -13.64 5.78 -10.97
CA ASN A 86 -14.93 5.99 -10.28
C ASN A 86 -15.89 4.77 -10.37
N GLN A 87 -15.57 3.79 -11.22
CA GLN A 87 -16.34 2.55 -11.42
C GLN A 87 -15.60 1.30 -10.92
N THR A 88 -14.37 1.47 -10.43
CA THR A 88 -13.46 0.38 -10.03
C THR A 88 -12.90 0.60 -8.63
N ASN A 89 -12.04 -0.31 -8.18
CA ASN A 89 -11.31 -0.19 -6.92
C ASN A 89 -9.85 -0.63 -7.10
N THR A 90 -9.10 -0.82 -6.01
CA THR A 90 -7.65 -1.08 -5.98
C THR A 90 -7.25 -2.33 -6.76
N THR A 91 -8.07 -3.38 -6.83
CA THR A 91 -7.81 -4.57 -7.69
C THR A 91 -7.62 -4.20 -9.16
N PHE A 92 -8.52 -3.39 -9.72
CA PHE A 92 -8.40 -2.97 -11.12
C PHE A 92 -7.22 -2.00 -11.33
N SER A 93 -6.97 -1.13 -10.37
CA SER A 93 -5.80 -0.25 -10.38
C SER A 93 -4.51 -1.06 -10.36
N LEU A 94 -4.41 -2.11 -9.52
CA LEU A 94 -3.25 -3.00 -9.49
C LEU A 94 -3.03 -3.69 -10.84
N LYS A 95 -4.10 -4.19 -11.48
CA LYS A 95 -4.01 -4.75 -12.84
C LYS A 95 -3.39 -3.75 -13.82
N LYS A 96 -3.81 -2.48 -13.79
CA LYS A 96 -3.24 -1.41 -14.64
C LYS A 96 -1.77 -1.12 -14.35
N GLY A 97 -1.35 -1.23 -13.12
CA GLY A 97 0.06 -1.15 -12.72
C GLY A 97 0.87 -2.33 -13.26
N ILE A 98 0.36 -3.55 -13.10
CA ILE A 98 1.00 -4.80 -13.57
C ILE A 98 1.18 -4.77 -15.10
N GLU A 99 0.24 -4.23 -15.87
CA GLU A 99 0.36 -4.08 -17.33
C GLU A 99 1.58 -3.21 -17.75
N LYS A 100 2.20 -2.44 -16.84
CA LYS A 100 3.39 -1.62 -17.08
C LYS A 100 4.70 -2.30 -16.66
N LEU A 101 4.62 -3.42 -15.92
CA LEU A 101 5.81 -4.17 -15.51
C LEU A 101 6.59 -4.65 -16.72
N GLN A 102 7.91 -4.49 -16.65
CA GLN A 102 8.83 -5.02 -17.65
C GLN A 102 9.73 -6.08 -17.01
N GLU A 103 10.94 -5.68 -16.61
CA GLU A 103 11.90 -6.56 -15.95
C GLU A 103 11.97 -6.27 -14.46
N TYR A 104 11.67 -7.28 -13.64
CA TYR A 104 11.72 -7.20 -12.18
C TYR A 104 11.97 -8.60 -11.61
N ASP A 105 12.50 -8.64 -10.40
CA ASP A 105 12.65 -9.85 -9.57
C ASP A 105 11.64 -9.81 -8.41
N GLU A 106 11.46 -8.62 -7.81
CA GLU A 106 10.53 -8.36 -6.71
C GLU A 106 9.57 -7.22 -7.08
N LEU A 107 8.29 -7.45 -6.83
CA LEU A 107 7.23 -6.45 -6.92
C LEU A 107 6.79 -6.03 -5.52
N TYR A 108 6.74 -4.73 -5.28
CA TYR A 108 6.15 -4.15 -4.08
C TYR A 108 4.85 -3.45 -4.44
N VAL A 109 3.79 -3.70 -3.68
CA VAL A 109 2.49 -3.04 -3.85
C VAL A 109 2.20 -2.21 -2.61
N ILE A 110 1.95 -0.91 -2.81
CA ILE A 110 1.79 0.07 -1.73
C ILE A 110 0.52 0.88 -1.99
N GLU A 111 -0.35 1.01 -1.00
CA GLU A 111 -1.48 1.95 -1.08
C GLU A 111 -1.00 3.38 -0.78
N ALA A 112 -1.51 4.35 -1.53
CA ALA A 112 -1.00 5.71 -1.57
C ALA A 112 -1.47 6.60 -0.41
N ASP A 113 -2.15 6.05 0.56
CA ASP A 113 -2.72 6.73 1.73
C ASP A 113 -2.06 6.34 3.06
N VAL A 114 -1.00 5.58 3.00
CA VAL A 114 -0.24 5.17 4.19
C VAL A 114 1.00 6.06 4.34
N PHE A 115 1.10 6.74 5.49
CA PHE A 115 2.30 7.45 5.91
C PHE A 115 3.08 6.59 6.89
N PHE A 116 4.39 6.43 6.70
CA PHE A 116 5.18 5.49 7.49
C PHE A 116 6.65 5.90 7.63
N ASP A 117 7.26 5.49 8.74
CA ASP A 117 8.70 5.60 8.95
C ASP A 117 9.45 4.60 8.08
N LYS A 118 10.69 4.93 7.76
CA LYS A 118 11.56 4.13 6.88
C LYS A 118 11.68 2.66 7.30
N GLU A 119 11.66 2.43 8.61
CA GLU A 119 11.82 1.10 9.21
C GLU A 119 10.70 0.14 8.81
N VAL A 120 9.51 0.65 8.52
CA VAL A 120 8.38 -0.16 8.02
C VAL A 120 8.72 -0.77 6.66
N LEU A 121 9.23 0.04 5.71
CA LEU A 121 9.64 -0.47 4.41
C LEU A 121 10.90 -1.35 4.53
N ASP A 122 11.85 -0.97 5.39
CA ASP A 122 13.07 -1.74 5.65
C ASP A 122 12.73 -3.19 6.08
N ARG A 123 11.74 -3.36 6.98
CA ARG A 123 11.28 -4.68 7.42
C ARG A 123 10.81 -5.53 6.23
N LEU A 124 10.06 -4.95 5.30
CA LEU A 124 9.57 -5.66 4.13
C LEU A 124 10.70 -5.98 3.13
N VAL A 125 11.60 -5.02 2.88
CA VAL A 125 12.73 -5.21 1.95
C VAL A 125 13.70 -6.26 2.45
N PHE A 126 13.99 -6.28 3.75
CA PHE A 126 14.91 -7.24 4.36
C PHE A 126 14.27 -8.56 4.79
N SER A 127 12.96 -8.73 4.55
CA SER A 127 12.29 -10.01 4.74
C SER A 127 13.00 -11.13 3.99
N LYS A 128 13.21 -12.25 4.67
CA LYS A 128 13.80 -13.47 4.09
C LYS A 128 12.80 -14.24 3.23
N CYS A 129 11.52 -13.90 3.35
CA CYS A 129 10.46 -14.54 2.58
C CYS A 129 10.29 -13.83 1.24
N GLU A 130 10.05 -14.61 0.20
CA GLU A 130 9.84 -14.09 -1.16
C GLU A 130 8.54 -13.29 -1.28
N ASN A 131 7.52 -13.69 -0.51
CA ASN A 131 6.22 -13.01 -0.47
C ASN A 131 5.90 -12.66 0.97
N ALA A 132 5.64 -11.40 1.23
CA ALA A 132 5.40 -10.89 2.58
C ALA A 132 4.44 -9.69 2.58
N THR A 133 3.81 -9.48 3.72
CA THR A 133 2.96 -8.31 3.99
C THR A 133 3.29 -7.72 5.34
N ILE A 134 3.23 -6.38 5.45
CA ILE A 134 3.39 -5.70 6.73
C ILE A 134 2.10 -5.75 7.52
N LEU A 135 2.21 -6.12 8.78
CA LEU A 135 1.09 -6.26 9.71
C LEU A 135 1.36 -5.55 11.03
N GLU A 136 0.32 -4.98 11.62
CA GLU A 136 0.31 -4.39 12.96
C GLU A 136 -0.49 -5.26 13.92
N PRO A 137 0.01 -5.62 15.10
CA PRO A 137 -0.80 -6.27 16.13
C PRO A 137 -2.05 -5.48 16.45
N TYR A 138 -3.18 -6.15 16.66
CA TYR A 138 -4.43 -5.49 16.99
C TYR A 138 -4.27 -4.57 18.21
N ASN A 139 -4.88 -3.41 18.10
CA ASN A 139 -5.22 -2.56 19.24
C ASN A 139 -6.58 -1.90 18.98
N GLU A 140 -7.25 -1.44 20.02
CA GLU A 140 -8.64 -0.94 19.98
C GLU A 140 -8.86 0.27 19.06
N LYS A 141 -7.78 0.94 18.62
CA LYS A 141 -7.85 2.11 17.74
C LYS A 141 -7.79 1.73 16.25
N LEU A 142 -7.46 0.48 15.95
CA LEU A 142 -7.30 0.01 14.58
C LEU A 142 -8.61 -0.54 14.02
N GLU A 143 -8.95 -0.10 12.83
CA GLU A 143 -10.09 -0.56 12.06
C GLU A 143 -9.67 -1.03 10.66
N GLY A 144 -10.55 -1.71 9.95
CA GLY A 144 -10.34 -2.09 8.54
C GLY A 144 -10.16 -3.58 8.32
N THR A 145 -9.15 -3.97 7.55
CA THR A 145 -8.86 -5.35 7.19
C THR A 145 -7.95 -6.01 8.22
N PHE A 146 -8.38 -7.17 8.70
CA PHE A 146 -7.61 -7.99 9.64
C PHE A 146 -7.28 -9.36 9.05
N VAL A 147 -6.16 -9.91 9.49
CA VAL A 147 -5.66 -11.22 9.05
C VAL A 147 -5.36 -12.11 10.25
N GLU A 148 -5.44 -13.43 10.04
CA GLU A 148 -4.93 -14.45 10.94
C GLU A 148 -3.54 -14.89 10.49
N VAL A 149 -2.70 -15.23 11.46
CA VAL A 149 -1.32 -15.65 11.23
C VAL A 149 -1.07 -16.97 11.97
N ASP A 150 -0.43 -17.91 11.31
CA ASP A 150 -0.07 -19.19 11.92
C ASP A 150 1.20 -19.08 12.81
N LYS A 151 1.52 -20.16 13.52
CA LYS A 151 2.71 -20.26 14.38
C LYS A 151 4.06 -20.08 13.66
N ASN A 152 4.08 -20.13 12.33
CA ASN A 152 5.26 -19.95 11.49
C ASN A 152 5.31 -18.54 10.88
N ASN A 153 4.42 -17.64 11.32
CA ASN A 153 4.25 -16.29 10.78
C ASN A 153 3.81 -16.26 9.29
N PHE A 154 2.91 -17.15 8.88
CA PHE A 154 2.26 -17.08 7.58
C PHE A 154 0.78 -16.72 7.73
N VAL A 155 0.28 -15.89 6.80
CA VAL A 155 -1.12 -15.48 6.77
C VAL A 155 -2.01 -16.65 6.38
N THR A 156 -3.07 -16.90 7.16
CA THR A 156 -4.00 -18.02 6.98
C THR A 156 -5.44 -17.59 6.74
N ASP A 157 -5.81 -16.38 7.09
CA ASP A 157 -7.11 -15.78 6.75
C ASP A 157 -6.93 -14.29 6.44
N TRP A 158 -7.80 -13.74 5.56
CA TRP A 158 -7.76 -12.34 5.15
C TRP A 158 -9.18 -11.79 5.07
N ARG A 159 -9.57 -10.90 6.02
CA ARG A 159 -10.94 -10.39 6.10
C ARG A 159 -11.01 -8.87 6.05
N HIS A 160 -11.61 -8.38 4.98
CA HIS A 160 -12.02 -6.99 4.90
C HIS A 160 -13.10 -6.68 5.94
N LYS A 161 -13.17 -5.42 6.43
CA LYS A 161 -14.14 -4.97 7.45
C LYS A 161 -15.60 -5.40 7.14
N SER A 162 -16.01 -5.34 5.88
CA SER A 162 -17.37 -5.73 5.46
C SER A 162 -17.66 -7.25 5.53
N GLU A 163 -16.65 -8.06 5.76
CA GLU A 163 -16.75 -9.52 5.87
C GLU A 163 -16.60 -10.02 7.32
N GLN A 164 -16.35 -9.08 8.26
CA GLN A 164 -16.32 -9.38 9.68
C GLN A 164 -17.75 -9.50 10.20
N TYR A 165 -18.07 -10.64 10.80
CA TYR A 165 -19.40 -10.92 11.33
C TYR A 165 -19.52 -10.44 12.79
N GLU A 166 -20.75 -10.30 13.28
CA GLU A 166 -21.00 -9.96 14.70
C GLU A 166 -20.34 -10.99 15.62
N GLY A 167 -19.50 -10.50 16.55
CA GLY A 167 -18.70 -11.36 17.43
C GLY A 167 -17.36 -11.83 16.83
N TYR A 168 -16.93 -11.25 15.69
CA TYR A 168 -15.59 -11.50 15.16
C TYR A 168 -14.53 -10.95 16.12
N ILE A 169 -13.74 -11.85 16.70
CA ILE A 169 -12.72 -11.53 17.70
C ILE A 169 -11.48 -10.98 16.99
N LEU A 170 -10.99 -9.81 17.42
CA LEU A 170 -9.84 -9.13 16.82
C LEU A 170 -8.56 -9.21 17.66
N GLU A 171 -8.65 -9.54 18.93
CA GLU A 171 -7.56 -9.45 19.92
C GLU A 171 -6.35 -10.32 19.58
N ASP A 172 -6.53 -11.37 18.80
CA ASP A 172 -5.47 -12.28 18.34
C ASP A 172 -5.10 -12.09 16.87
N LYS A 173 -5.59 -11.00 16.24
CA LYS A 173 -5.42 -10.75 14.81
C LYS A 173 -4.49 -9.56 14.54
N TYR A 174 -4.20 -9.36 13.27
CA TYR A 174 -3.28 -8.34 12.81
C TYR A 174 -3.95 -7.46 11.76
N LYS A 175 -3.81 -6.13 11.90
CA LYS A 175 -4.25 -5.14 10.90
C LYS A 175 -3.25 -5.12 9.74
N THR A 176 -3.76 -5.11 8.51
CA THR A 176 -2.94 -4.90 7.32
C THR A 176 -2.45 -3.44 7.24
N VAL A 177 -1.17 -3.24 6.91
CA VAL A 177 -0.57 -1.90 6.70
C VAL A 177 -0.59 -1.50 5.22
N ASN A 178 -1.05 -2.41 4.35
CA ASN A 178 -1.20 -2.20 2.92
C ASN A 178 0.13 -1.95 2.18
N LEU A 179 1.20 -2.59 2.68
CA LEU A 179 2.50 -2.72 2.03
C LEU A 179 2.79 -4.21 1.83
N HIS A 180 3.04 -4.61 0.58
CA HIS A 180 3.25 -6.01 0.22
C HIS A 180 4.50 -6.17 -0.65
N LYS A 181 5.17 -7.32 -0.54
CA LYS A 181 6.29 -7.77 -1.36
C LYS A 181 5.93 -9.10 -2.01
N PHE A 182 6.19 -9.25 -3.29
CA PHE A 182 5.91 -10.45 -4.05
C PHE A 182 7.06 -10.79 -4.99
N SER A 183 7.44 -12.06 -5.06
CA SER A 183 8.36 -12.56 -6.06
C SER A 183 7.72 -12.57 -7.46
N LYS A 184 8.52 -12.50 -8.50
CA LYS A 184 8.05 -12.60 -9.89
C LYS A 184 7.25 -13.88 -10.13
N THR A 185 7.65 -14.99 -9.53
CA THR A 185 6.93 -16.27 -9.63
C THR A 185 5.52 -16.14 -9.06
N PHE A 186 5.41 -15.62 -7.83
CA PHE A 186 4.09 -15.40 -7.19
C PHE A 186 3.20 -14.46 -8.01
N VAL A 187 3.77 -13.37 -8.56
CA VAL A 187 2.98 -12.44 -9.40
C VAL A 187 2.36 -13.15 -10.60
N THR A 188 3.10 -14.06 -11.22
CA THR A 188 2.64 -14.76 -12.43
C THR A 188 1.75 -15.96 -12.15
N SER A 189 2.02 -16.72 -11.07
CA SER A 189 1.29 -17.95 -10.75
C SER A 189 0.04 -17.74 -9.89
N ASP A 190 0.04 -16.69 -9.04
CA ASP A 190 -1.00 -16.51 -8.02
C ASP A 190 -1.68 -15.14 -8.11
N LEU A 191 -0.90 -14.03 -8.15
CA LEU A 191 -1.47 -12.69 -8.08
C LEU A 191 -2.30 -12.34 -9.33
N ILE A 192 -1.74 -12.50 -10.55
CA ILE A 192 -2.44 -12.18 -11.79
C ILE A 192 -3.67 -13.06 -11.99
N PRO A 193 -3.61 -14.39 -11.85
CA PRO A 193 -4.80 -15.24 -11.94
C PRO A 193 -5.88 -14.89 -10.94
N SER A 194 -5.52 -14.56 -9.71
CA SER A 194 -6.47 -14.16 -8.66
C SER A 194 -7.11 -12.80 -8.94
N ILE A 195 -6.35 -11.82 -9.48
CA ILE A 195 -6.90 -10.55 -9.95
C ILE A 195 -7.94 -10.80 -11.05
N ASP A 196 -7.61 -11.61 -12.06
CA ASP A 196 -8.51 -11.90 -13.17
C ASP A 196 -9.77 -12.64 -12.69
N PHE A 197 -9.63 -13.58 -11.76
CA PHE A 197 -10.75 -14.25 -11.12
C PHE A 197 -11.66 -13.27 -10.38
N VAL A 198 -11.10 -12.43 -9.49
CA VAL A 198 -11.88 -11.46 -8.69
C VAL A 198 -12.61 -10.47 -9.60
N LEU A 199 -11.95 -9.93 -10.62
CA LEU A 199 -12.57 -8.97 -11.53
C LEU A 199 -13.70 -9.59 -12.35
N LYS A 200 -13.58 -10.86 -12.73
CA LYS A 200 -14.57 -11.59 -13.52
C LYS A 200 -15.77 -12.03 -12.68
N GLU A 201 -15.53 -12.65 -11.53
CA GLU A 201 -16.58 -13.30 -10.72
C GLU A 201 -17.19 -12.36 -9.66
N ASN A 202 -16.41 -11.43 -9.10
CA ASN A 202 -16.85 -10.55 -8.02
C ASN A 202 -17.05 -9.10 -8.46
N GLY A 203 -16.64 -8.75 -9.68
CA GLY A 203 -16.82 -7.44 -10.28
C GLY A 203 -15.71 -6.44 -10.01
N MET A 204 -15.74 -5.32 -10.75
CA MET A 204 -14.64 -4.36 -10.84
C MET A 204 -14.49 -3.47 -9.60
N LYS A 205 -15.46 -3.43 -8.68
CA LYS A 205 -15.43 -2.60 -7.46
C LYS A 205 -14.81 -3.29 -6.25
N LYS A 206 -14.11 -4.41 -6.46
CA LYS A 206 -13.45 -5.13 -5.37
C LYS A 206 -12.09 -4.52 -5.03
N PRO A 207 -11.79 -4.32 -3.74
CA PRO A 207 -10.48 -3.89 -3.29
C PRO A 207 -9.46 -5.05 -3.38
N ILE A 208 -8.17 -4.72 -3.26
CA ILE A 208 -7.07 -5.71 -3.35
C ILE A 208 -7.20 -6.82 -2.31
N GLU A 209 -7.80 -6.55 -1.17
CA GLU A 209 -8.04 -7.52 -0.08
C GLU A 209 -8.86 -8.71 -0.56
N ALA A 210 -9.76 -8.52 -1.53
CA ALA A 210 -10.49 -9.63 -2.13
C ALA A 210 -9.57 -10.57 -2.91
N VAL A 211 -8.53 -10.04 -3.54
CA VAL A 211 -7.50 -10.84 -4.23
C VAL A 211 -6.65 -11.58 -3.22
N MET A 212 -6.19 -10.89 -2.16
CA MET A 212 -5.37 -11.48 -1.11
C MET A 212 -6.12 -12.63 -0.41
N LYS A 213 -7.41 -12.43 -0.15
CA LYS A 213 -8.28 -13.49 0.41
C LYS A 213 -8.33 -14.73 -0.48
N VAL A 214 -8.58 -14.55 -1.78
CA VAL A 214 -8.60 -15.67 -2.75
C VAL A 214 -7.28 -16.42 -2.76
N ILE A 215 -6.15 -15.71 -2.71
CA ILE A 215 -4.83 -16.34 -2.66
C ILE A 215 -4.64 -17.15 -1.38
N VAL A 216 -4.95 -16.57 -0.23
CA VAL A 216 -4.77 -17.23 1.08
C VAL A 216 -5.70 -18.42 1.25
N GLU A 217 -6.95 -18.35 0.77
CA GLU A 217 -7.90 -19.47 0.80
C GLU A 217 -7.45 -20.65 -0.08
N ASN A 218 -6.84 -20.36 -1.23
CA ASN A 218 -6.37 -21.41 -2.15
C ASN A 218 -4.98 -21.95 -1.76
N HIS A 219 -4.12 -21.09 -1.22
CA HIS A 219 -2.73 -21.37 -0.90
C HIS A 219 -2.35 -20.78 0.48
N PRO A 220 -2.84 -21.38 1.58
CA PRO A 220 -2.46 -20.93 2.91
C PRO A 220 -0.93 -21.04 3.12
N SER A 221 -0.35 -20.14 3.90
CA SER A 221 1.08 -20.10 4.18
C SER A 221 1.98 -19.72 2.98
N LEU A 222 1.44 -19.02 1.99
CA LEU A 222 2.21 -18.50 0.86
C LEU A 222 2.74 -17.09 1.08
N ILE A 223 2.09 -16.32 1.97
CA ILE A 223 2.42 -14.94 2.31
C ILE A 223 2.88 -14.86 3.75
N ALA A 224 4.12 -14.45 3.98
CA ALA A 224 4.68 -14.26 5.31
C ALA A 224 4.16 -12.96 5.95
N ALA A 225 4.01 -12.99 7.25
CA ALA A 225 3.66 -11.86 8.10
C ALA A 225 4.93 -11.17 8.62
N GLU A 226 5.20 -9.95 8.17
CA GLU A 226 6.21 -9.08 8.76
C GLU A 226 5.52 -8.18 9.79
N ILE A 227 5.55 -8.63 11.04
CA ILE A 227 4.82 -7.99 12.13
C ILE A 227 5.62 -6.80 12.68
N LEU A 228 5.01 -5.61 12.72
CA LEU A 228 5.59 -4.40 13.29
C LEU A 228 5.75 -4.54 14.81
N ASN A 229 6.75 -3.85 15.33
CA ASN A 229 7.09 -3.83 16.75
C ASN A 229 7.47 -2.40 17.19
N GLY A 230 6.55 -1.46 16.97
CA GLY A 230 6.71 -0.06 17.36
C GLY A 230 7.17 0.87 16.25
N GLU A 231 7.39 0.38 15.02
CA GLU A 231 7.60 1.23 13.86
C GLU A 231 6.33 2.04 13.57
N LYS A 232 6.49 3.35 13.29
CA LYS A 232 5.36 4.26 13.13
C LYS A 232 4.79 4.18 11.72
N TRP A 233 3.49 4.07 11.63
CA TRP A 233 2.70 4.18 10.41
C TRP A 233 1.29 4.64 10.71
N TYR A 234 0.58 5.17 9.72
CA TYR A 234 -0.84 5.46 9.82
C TYR A 234 -1.49 5.55 8.44
N GLU A 235 -2.69 5.00 8.30
CA GLU A 235 -3.53 5.10 7.10
C GLU A 235 -4.42 6.34 7.23
N ILE A 236 -4.37 7.25 6.26
CA ILE A 236 -5.06 8.52 6.32
C ILE A 236 -6.25 8.48 5.37
N ASP A 237 -7.44 8.28 5.91
CA ASP A 237 -8.67 8.18 5.15
C ASP A 237 -9.56 9.42 5.29
N ASP A 238 -9.52 10.11 6.42
CA ASP A 238 -10.30 11.30 6.71
C ASP A 238 -9.51 12.34 7.55
N MET A 239 -10.19 13.41 7.98
CA MET A 239 -9.56 14.50 8.74
C MET A 239 -9.16 14.09 10.15
N HIS A 240 -9.86 13.11 10.74
CA HIS A 240 -9.49 12.56 12.06
C HIS A 240 -8.19 11.78 11.93
N ASP A 241 -8.10 10.91 10.93
CA ASP A 241 -6.89 10.13 10.64
C ASP A 241 -5.68 11.04 10.41
N LEU A 242 -5.86 12.14 9.66
CA LEU A 242 -4.82 13.11 9.44
C LEU A 242 -4.31 13.71 10.77
N SER A 243 -5.23 14.09 11.66
CA SER A 243 -4.87 14.64 12.98
C SER A 243 -4.10 13.63 13.83
N VAL A 244 -4.53 12.35 13.83
CA VAL A 244 -3.84 11.27 14.54
C VAL A 244 -2.44 11.03 13.96
N ALA A 245 -2.32 11.00 12.62
CA ALA A 245 -1.03 10.85 11.96
C ALA A 245 -0.08 11.99 12.32
N GLU A 246 -0.55 13.26 12.34
CA GLU A 246 0.27 14.40 12.75
C GLU A 246 0.74 14.28 14.20
N GLU A 247 -0.07 13.76 15.12
CA GLU A 247 0.37 13.52 16.50
C GLU A 247 1.45 12.42 16.58
N ILE A 248 1.27 11.30 15.84
CA ILE A 248 2.23 10.18 15.81
C ILE A 248 3.59 10.63 15.27
N PHE A 249 3.60 11.49 14.23
CA PHE A 249 4.82 11.88 13.52
C PHE A 249 5.38 13.24 13.91
N LYS A 250 4.82 13.94 14.91
CA LYS A 250 5.21 15.28 15.34
C LYS A 250 6.69 15.40 15.69
N GLU A 251 7.25 14.44 16.42
CA GLU A 251 8.67 14.44 16.81
C GLU A 251 9.63 14.21 15.63
N ALA A 252 9.16 13.52 14.57
CA ALA A 252 9.95 13.32 13.36
C ALA A 252 10.08 14.57 12.48
N GLY A 253 9.14 15.52 12.60
CA GLY A 253 9.12 16.79 11.86
C GLY A 253 10.23 17.77 12.28
N GLU A 254 10.61 17.80 13.53
CA GLU A 254 11.68 18.69 14.03
C GLU A 254 13.06 18.32 13.49
N ASN A 255 13.31 17.03 13.24
CA ASN A 255 14.57 16.55 12.64
C ASN A 255 14.63 16.66 11.11
N ARG A 256 13.48 16.71 10.44
CA ARG A 256 13.41 16.81 8.95
C ARG A 256 13.50 18.25 8.46
N SER A 257 13.12 19.26 9.25
CA SER A 257 13.22 20.66 8.89
C SER A 257 14.67 21.19 8.82
N ASN A 258 15.64 20.43 9.35
CA ASN A 258 17.09 20.76 9.28
C ASN A 258 17.81 20.14 8.09
N ALA A 259 17.19 19.23 7.34
CA ALA A 259 17.68 18.78 6.05
C ALA A 259 17.04 19.69 4.97
N LYS A 260 17.79 20.67 4.52
CA LYS A 260 17.38 21.64 3.49
C LYS A 260 16.82 20.91 2.27
N LEU A 261 15.57 21.27 1.93
CA LEU A 261 15.02 21.12 0.58
C LEU A 261 15.89 21.83 -0.45
#